data_bc10813cc5e76f58f271444ca8ea3795
#
_entry.id   bc10813cc5e76f58f271444ca8ea3795
#
_cell.length_a   1.000
_cell.length_b   1.000
_cell.length_c   1.000
_cell.angle_alpha   90.00
_cell.angle_beta   90.00
_cell.angle_gamma   90.00
#
_symmetry.space_group_name_H-M   'P 1'
#
loop_
_entity.id
_entity.type
_entity.pdbx_description
1 polymer ?
#
loop_
_entity_poly.entity_id
_entity_poly.type
_entity_poly.pdbx_seq_one_letter_code
_entity_poly.pdbx_strand_id
1 'polypeptide(L)'
;MSVLDRFRLDGKVAVVTGASSGLGVAFAKALAEAGADVVLGARREERLPETGKLVEAAGRKYAAKRTDVTSPQECEALIAFAIENFGKADILVNNAGVGTAIPATRESPEQFRDVLDVNLFGAYWMAQAFAKANKDGGVIVNISSILGIKPQGLPQAAYASSKAGLIGLTRDLAAQWTGRKKIRVNALAPGFFPSEMSDELPKDMVEMLKMFAPAGRLGEPEELAATLIWLVSDASSYVTGITVPVDGGLVMP
;
A
#
# COMPACT_ATOMS: atom_id res chain seq x y z
N MET A 1 -11.07 -18.06 -21.26
CA MET A 1 -10.80 -16.98 -20.29
C MET A 1 -10.42 -15.75 -21.10
N SER A 2 -11.17 -14.66 -21.00
CA SER A 2 -10.83 -13.42 -21.68
C SER A 2 -9.64 -12.72 -20.99
N VAL A 3 -9.03 -11.71 -21.64
CA VAL A 3 -7.98 -10.89 -20.98
C VAL A 3 -8.54 -10.17 -19.75
N LEU A 4 -9.81 -9.75 -19.79
CA LEU A 4 -10.45 -9.07 -18.67
C LEU A 4 -10.68 -9.99 -17.46
N ASP A 5 -10.88 -11.29 -17.68
CA ASP A 5 -11.02 -12.26 -16.58
C ASP A 5 -9.74 -12.34 -15.72
N ARG A 6 -8.59 -11.97 -16.28
CA ARG A 6 -7.31 -11.97 -15.56
C ARG A 6 -7.21 -10.89 -14.47
N PHE A 7 -8.09 -9.89 -14.49
CA PHE A 7 -8.15 -8.84 -13.47
C PHE A 7 -9.00 -9.25 -12.25
N ARG A 8 -9.75 -10.35 -12.35
CA ARG A 8 -10.60 -10.81 -11.26
C ARG A 8 -9.78 -11.45 -10.14
N LEU A 9 -10.30 -11.24 -8.92
CA LEU A 9 -9.68 -11.75 -7.68
C LEU A 9 -10.59 -12.75 -6.96
N ASP A 10 -11.52 -13.39 -7.69
CA ASP A 10 -12.46 -14.34 -7.10
C ASP A 10 -11.74 -15.44 -6.33
N GLY A 11 -12.17 -15.66 -5.11
CA GLY A 11 -11.58 -16.65 -4.22
C GLY A 11 -10.21 -16.26 -3.66
N LYS A 12 -9.69 -15.05 -3.88
CA LYS A 12 -8.47 -14.55 -3.25
C LYS A 12 -8.76 -13.90 -1.91
N VAL A 13 -7.77 -13.87 -1.05
CA VAL A 13 -7.78 -13.16 0.24
C VAL A 13 -6.68 -12.11 0.26
N ALA A 14 -7.07 -10.86 0.45
CA ALA A 14 -6.16 -9.72 0.51
C ALA A 14 -6.02 -9.19 1.93
N VAL A 15 -4.79 -8.94 2.37
CA VAL A 15 -4.47 -8.27 3.63
C VAL A 15 -4.06 -6.83 3.32
N VAL A 16 -4.74 -5.85 3.91
CA VAL A 16 -4.45 -4.41 3.72
C VAL A 16 -4.06 -3.79 5.05
N THR A 17 -2.86 -3.22 5.13
CA THR A 17 -2.42 -2.46 6.30
C THR A 17 -2.76 -0.98 6.15
N GLY A 18 -3.01 -0.28 7.27
CA GLY A 18 -3.44 1.11 7.25
C GLY A 18 -4.84 1.30 6.65
N ALA A 19 -5.72 0.31 6.83
CA ALA A 19 -7.04 0.24 6.23
C ALA A 19 -8.12 1.09 6.94
N SER A 20 -7.74 1.95 7.90
CA SER A 20 -8.69 2.76 8.68
C SER A 20 -8.99 4.14 8.07
N SER A 21 -8.30 4.54 7.00
CA SER A 21 -8.51 5.84 6.34
C SER A 21 -7.83 5.93 4.97
N GLY A 22 -8.16 6.98 4.22
CA GLY A 22 -7.49 7.38 2.99
C GLY A 22 -7.40 6.28 1.93
N LEU A 23 -6.23 6.11 1.34
CA LEU A 23 -6.00 5.16 0.25
C LEU A 23 -6.25 3.69 0.68
N GLY A 24 -6.01 3.36 1.96
CA GLY A 24 -6.26 2.01 2.47
C GLY A 24 -7.74 1.60 2.37
N VAL A 25 -8.65 2.54 2.58
CA VAL A 25 -10.10 2.34 2.40
C VAL A 25 -10.44 2.10 0.92
N ALA A 26 -9.91 2.94 0.02
CA ALA A 26 -10.12 2.78 -1.42
C ALA A 26 -9.55 1.44 -1.94
N PHE A 27 -8.40 1.04 -1.46
CA PHE A 27 -7.79 -0.25 -1.82
C PHE A 27 -8.63 -1.44 -1.34
N ALA A 28 -9.09 -1.41 -0.08
CA ALA A 28 -9.94 -2.47 0.47
C ALA A 28 -11.25 -2.63 -0.32
N LYS A 29 -11.91 -1.51 -0.64
CA LYS A 29 -13.12 -1.47 -1.47
C LYS A 29 -12.85 -2.06 -2.86
N ALA A 30 -11.83 -1.59 -3.57
CA ALA A 30 -11.52 -2.04 -4.92
C ALA A 30 -11.14 -3.52 -4.98
N LEU A 31 -10.38 -4.04 -3.99
CA LEU A 31 -10.07 -5.46 -3.88
C LEU A 31 -11.33 -6.31 -3.74
N ALA A 32 -12.29 -5.84 -2.95
CA ALA A 32 -13.58 -6.50 -2.79
C ALA A 32 -14.41 -6.45 -4.07
N GLU A 33 -14.49 -5.31 -4.75
CA GLU A 33 -15.18 -5.14 -6.04
C GLU A 33 -14.57 -6.06 -7.12
N ALA A 34 -13.26 -6.30 -7.08
CA ALA A 34 -12.58 -7.23 -7.96
C ALA A 34 -12.80 -8.73 -7.59
N GLY A 35 -13.39 -9.02 -6.41
CA GLY A 35 -13.80 -10.37 -6.00
C GLY A 35 -13.01 -10.97 -4.82
N ALA A 36 -12.10 -10.23 -4.17
CA ALA A 36 -11.34 -10.73 -3.02
C ALA A 36 -12.11 -10.57 -1.70
N ASP A 37 -11.92 -11.50 -0.77
CA ASP A 37 -12.21 -11.26 0.64
C ASP A 37 -11.05 -10.47 1.27
N VAL A 38 -11.33 -9.62 2.27
CA VAL A 38 -10.34 -8.63 2.73
C VAL A 38 -10.11 -8.70 4.24
N VAL A 39 -8.84 -8.74 4.64
CA VAL A 39 -8.42 -8.59 6.04
C VAL A 39 -7.87 -7.18 6.22
N LEU A 40 -8.44 -6.47 7.18
CA LEU A 40 -8.15 -5.07 7.47
C LEU A 40 -7.29 -4.97 8.72
N GLY A 41 -6.09 -4.39 8.58
CA GLY A 41 -5.19 -4.12 9.70
C GLY A 41 -4.93 -2.63 9.88
N ALA A 42 -5.12 -2.09 11.09
CA ALA A 42 -4.73 -0.72 11.44
C ALA A 42 -4.66 -0.54 12.97
N ARG A 43 -4.01 0.53 13.43
CA ARG A 43 -3.95 0.89 14.85
C ARG A 43 -5.31 1.38 15.38
N ARG A 44 -6.06 2.13 14.55
CA ARG A 44 -7.41 2.67 14.87
C ARG A 44 -8.46 1.60 14.57
N GLU A 45 -8.57 0.64 15.47
CA GLU A 45 -9.46 -0.51 15.31
C GLU A 45 -10.92 -0.10 15.16
N GLU A 46 -11.34 0.93 15.90
CA GLU A 46 -12.71 1.47 15.92
C GLU A 46 -13.19 1.99 14.55
N ARG A 47 -12.27 2.29 13.62
CA ARG A 47 -12.59 2.75 12.26
C ARG A 47 -12.66 1.62 11.22
N LEU A 48 -12.11 0.45 11.52
CA LEU A 48 -12.07 -0.66 10.57
C LEU A 48 -13.46 -1.18 10.15
N PRO A 49 -14.50 -1.19 11.01
CA PRO A 49 -15.84 -1.59 10.60
C PRO A 49 -16.45 -0.71 9.50
N GLU A 50 -16.10 0.58 9.41
CA GLU A 50 -16.58 1.47 8.34
C GLU A 50 -16.01 1.02 6.97
N THR A 51 -14.73 0.69 6.92
CA THR A 51 -14.10 0.09 5.73
C THR A 51 -14.69 -1.29 5.44
N GLY A 52 -14.94 -2.09 6.47
CA GLY A 52 -15.56 -3.41 6.34
C GLY A 52 -16.92 -3.38 5.68
N LYS A 53 -17.77 -2.38 6.00
CA LYS A 53 -19.07 -2.18 5.34
C LYS A 53 -18.94 -1.96 3.82
N LEU A 54 -17.89 -1.33 3.35
CA LEU A 54 -17.64 -1.15 1.91
C LEU A 54 -17.29 -2.48 1.24
N VAL A 55 -16.55 -3.35 1.94
CA VAL A 55 -16.25 -4.72 1.48
C VAL A 55 -17.54 -5.55 1.41
N GLU A 56 -18.39 -5.49 2.42
CA GLU A 56 -19.68 -6.19 2.45
C GLU A 56 -20.63 -5.67 1.36
N ALA A 57 -20.65 -4.36 1.12
CA ALA A 57 -21.46 -3.76 0.05
C ALA A 57 -21.03 -4.26 -1.36
N ALA A 58 -19.76 -4.65 -1.54
CA ALA A 58 -19.26 -5.32 -2.73
C ALA A 58 -19.57 -6.84 -2.77
N GLY A 59 -20.33 -7.36 -1.79
CA GLY A 59 -20.69 -8.78 -1.70
C GLY A 59 -19.55 -9.69 -1.23
N ARG A 60 -18.52 -9.13 -0.57
CA ARG A 60 -17.36 -9.89 -0.08
C ARG A 60 -17.35 -9.91 1.45
N LYS A 61 -16.51 -10.82 2.02
CA LYS A 61 -16.33 -10.92 3.46
C LYS A 61 -15.13 -10.12 3.90
N TYR A 62 -15.19 -9.57 5.11
CA TYR A 62 -14.01 -8.99 5.75
C TYR A 62 -13.78 -9.56 7.15
N ALA A 63 -12.55 -9.45 7.61
CA ALA A 63 -12.17 -9.57 9.02
C ALA A 63 -11.26 -8.40 9.35
N ALA A 64 -11.30 -7.91 10.59
CA ALA A 64 -10.54 -6.75 11.02
C ALA A 64 -9.76 -7.05 12.30
N LYS A 65 -8.54 -6.55 12.40
CA LYS A 65 -7.68 -6.75 13.56
C LYS A 65 -6.86 -5.49 13.82
N ARG A 66 -6.85 -5.04 15.10
CA ARG A 66 -5.88 -4.02 15.51
C ARG A 66 -4.46 -4.51 15.19
N THR A 67 -3.69 -3.66 14.51
CA THR A 67 -2.33 -4.01 14.12
C THR A 67 -1.45 -2.76 14.07
N ASP A 68 -0.36 -2.79 14.84
CA ASP A 68 0.75 -1.86 14.72
C ASP A 68 1.87 -2.54 13.92
N VAL A 69 2.14 -2.03 12.72
CA VAL A 69 3.15 -2.61 11.82
C VAL A 69 4.59 -2.45 12.33
N THR A 70 4.83 -1.59 13.33
CA THR A 70 6.14 -1.47 13.97
C THR A 70 6.47 -2.68 14.86
N SER A 71 5.47 -3.50 15.22
CA SER A 71 5.63 -4.74 15.97
C SER A 71 5.68 -5.96 15.04
N PRO A 72 6.82 -6.64 14.89
CA PRO A 72 6.90 -7.88 14.12
C PRO A 72 5.89 -8.95 14.56
N GLN A 73 5.61 -9.01 15.87
CA GLN A 73 4.65 -9.95 16.44
C GLN A 73 3.21 -9.65 16.01
N GLU A 74 2.82 -8.38 15.97
CA GLU A 74 1.49 -7.99 15.48
C GLU A 74 1.38 -8.21 13.96
N CYS A 75 2.47 -8.06 13.21
CA CYS A 75 2.51 -8.39 11.78
C CYS A 75 2.28 -9.90 11.55
N GLU A 76 2.98 -10.76 12.29
CA GLU A 76 2.78 -12.21 12.23
C GLU A 76 1.34 -12.59 12.65
N ALA A 77 0.82 -11.96 13.70
CA ALA A 77 -0.54 -12.18 14.17
C ALA A 77 -1.62 -11.74 13.16
N LEU A 78 -1.40 -10.69 12.37
CA LEU A 78 -2.35 -10.28 11.32
C LEU A 78 -2.41 -11.29 10.18
N ILE A 79 -1.26 -11.82 9.74
CA ILE A 79 -1.21 -12.86 8.70
C ILE A 79 -1.84 -14.17 9.21
N ALA A 80 -1.54 -14.58 10.45
CA ALA A 80 -2.16 -15.75 11.07
C ALA A 80 -3.69 -15.59 11.17
N PHE A 81 -4.17 -14.42 11.53
CA PHE A 81 -5.58 -14.08 11.58
C PHE A 81 -6.28 -14.18 10.21
N ALA A 82 -5.59 -13.78 9.13
CA ALA A 82 -6.10 -13.97 7.77
C ALA A 82 -6.27 -15.45 7.43
N ILE A 83 -5.29 -16.27 7.78
CA ILE A 83 -5.33 -17.71 7.54
C ILE A 83 -6.42 -18.38 8.40
N GLU A 84 -6.58 -17.99 9.65
CA GLU A 84 -7.60 -18.52 10.55
C GLU A 84 -9.02 -18.24 10.04
N ASN A 85 -9.29 -17.03 9.54
CA ASN A 85 -10.62 -16.63 9.10
C ASN A 85 -10.98 -17.06 7.68
N PHE A 86 -9.97 -17.16 6.78
CA PHE A 86 -10.19 -17.39 5.34
C PHE A 86 -9.39 -18.56 4.75
N GLY A 87 -8.58 -19.25 5.56
CA GLY A 87 -7.76 -20.39 5.14
C GLY A 87 -6.47 -20.02 4.42
N LYS A 88 -6.26 -18.75 4.06
CA LYS A 88 -5.10 -18.27 3.28
C LYS A 88 -4.92 -16.76 3.31
N ALA A 89 -3.79 -16.31 2.73
CA ALA A 89 -3.52 -14.91 2.42
C ALA A 89 -2.80 -14.86 1.06
N ASP A 90 -3.48 -14.48 -0.01
CA ASP A 90 -2.92 -14.47 -1.37
C ASP A 90 -2.25 -13.14 -1.73
N ILE A 91 -2.73 -12.04 -1.16
CA ILE A 91 -2.33 -10.66 -1.48
C ILE A 91 -1.99 -9.91 -0.21
N LEU A 92 -0.87 -9.19 -0.21
CA LEU A 92 -0.52 -8.24 0.83
C LEU A 92 -0.37 -6.84 0.23
N VAL A 93 -1.11 -5.86 0.76
CA VAL A 93 -0.96 -4.44 0.45
C VAL A 93 -0.35 -3.73 1.65
N ASN A 94 0.94 -3.43 1.58
CA ASN A 94 1.66 -2.63 2.56
C ASN A 94 1.35 -1.15 2.32
N ASN A 95 0.24 -0.69 2.90
CA ASN A 95 -0.23 0.69 2.75
C ASN A 95 -0.04 1.54 4.03
N ALA A 96 0.09 0.92 5.20
CA ALA A 96 0.34 1.68 6.43
C ALA A 96 1.53 2.63 6.26
N GLY A 97 1.31 3.89 6.61
CA GLY A 97 2.34 4.91 6.48
C GLY A 97 1.99 6.18 7.23
N VAL A 98 3.02 6.93 7.57
CA VAL A 98 2.94 8.25 8.20
C VAL A 98 3.88 9.20 7.46
N GLY A 99 3.60 10.48 7.50
CA GLY A 99 4.43 11.52 6.93
C GLY A 99 4.72 12.63 7.93
N THR A 100 5.84 13.31 7.75
CA THR A 100 6.20 14.52 8.45
C THR A 100 6.58 15.59 7.44
N ALA A 101 6.29 16.84 7.74
CA ALA A 101 6.70 17.98 6.92
C ALA A 101 7.55 18.91 7.79
N ILE A 102 8.77 18.48 8.09
CA ILE A 102 9.71 19.16 9.00
C ILE A 102 11.00 19.47 8.24
N PRO A 103 11.49 20.72 8.24
CA PRO A 103 12.79 21.06 7.69
C PRO A 103 13.89 20.16 8.28
N ALA A 104 14.74 19.57 7.45
CA ALA A 104 15.77 18.59 7.86
C ALA A 104 16.70 19.10 8.97
N THR A 105 16.91 20.43 9.07
CA THR A 105 17.70 21.05 10.14
C THR A 105 16.98 21.11 11.49
N ARG A 106 15.68 20.75 11.55
CA ARG A 106 14.83 20.78 12.75
C ARG A 106 14.22 19.43 13.09
N GLU A 107 14.32 18.44 12.17
CA GLU A 107 13.81 17.10 12.37
C GLU A 107 14.66 16.36 13.43
N SER A 108 14.03 15.86 14.49
CA SER A 108 14.76 15.12 15.52
C SER A 108 15.09 13.69 15.06
N PRO A 109 16.11 13.04 15.67
CA PRO A 109 16.41 11.64 15.39
C PRO A 109 15.21 10.70 15.62
N GLU A 110 14.39 10.98 16.63
CA GLU A 110 13.19 10.19 16.96
C GLU A 110 12.12 10.34 15.88
N GLN A 111 11.83 11.57 15.45
CA GLN A 111 10.88 11.85 14.37
C GLN A 111 11.28 11.16 13.07
N PHE A 112 12.57 11.17 12.74
CA PHE A 112 13.09 10.47 11.57
C PHE A 112 12.90 8.94 11.69
N ARG A 113 13.24 8.36 12.85
CA ARG A 113 13.09 6.93 13.11
C ARG A 113 11.64 6.49 13.06
N ASP A 114 10.73 7.21 13.71
CA ASP A 114 9.30 6.89 13.75
C ASP A 114 8.71 6.73 12.34
N VAL A 115 9.14 7.58 11.41
CA VAL A 115 8.69 7.47 10.01
C VAL A 115 9.27 6.21 9.34
N LEU A 116 10.55 5.91 9.55
CA LEU A 116 11.17 4.69 9.00
C LEU A 116 10.57 3.43 9.60
N ASP A 117 10.32 3.43 10.90
CA ASP A 117 9.76 2.28 11.63
C ASP A 117 8.41 1.87 11.05
N VAL A 118 7.54 2.85 10.76
CA VAL A 118 6.24 2.56 10.16
C VAL A 118 6.36 2.24 8.67
N ASN A 119 6.99 3.13 7.88
CA ASN A 119 6.89 3.11 6.42
C ASN A 119 7.80 2.05 5.76
N LEU A 120 8.94 1.77 6.36
CA LEU A 120 9.95 0.85 5.80
C LEU A 120 10.04 -0.45 6.59
N PHE A 121 10.31 -0.36 7.88
CA PHE A 121 10.48 -1.57 8.70
C PHE A 121 9.15 -2.29 8.88
N GLY A 122 8.05 -1.58 9.09
CA GLY A 122 6.71 -2.18 9.18
C GLY A 122 6.32 -2.93 7.91
N ALA A 123 6.59 -2.35 6.73
CA ALA A 123 6.38 -3.03 5.46
C ALA A 123 7.25 -4.28 5.29
N TYR A 124 8.50 -4.24 5.79
CA TYR A 124 9.39 -5.40 5.79
C TYR A 124 8.88 -6.51 6.72
N TRP A 125 8.47 -6.18 7.94
CA TRP A 125 7.92 -7.17 8.88
C TRP A 125 6.67 -7.84 8.35
N MET A 126 5.76 -7.08 7.76
CA MET A 126 4.57 -7.62 7.11
C MET A 126 4.92 -8.52 5.93
N ALA A 127 5.85 -8.10 5.06
CA ALA A 127 6.30 -8.90 3.93
C ALA A 127 6.98 -10.21 4.39
N GLN A 128 7.79 -10.15 5.45
CA GLN A 128 8.43 -11.33 6.03
C GLN A 128 7.41 -12.31 6.62
N ALA A 129 6.44 -11.80 7.40
CA ALA A 129 5.36 -12.61 7.97
C ALA A 129 4.55 -13.29 6.87
N PHE A 130 4.17 -12.55 5.83
CA PHE A 130 3.47 -13.06 4.66
C PHE A 130 4.27 -14.16 3.95
N ALA A 131 5.55 -13.93 3.68
CA ALA A 131 6.39 -14.90 2.96
C ALA A 131 6.74 -16.15 3.79
N LYS A 132 6.77 -16.06 5.13
CA LYS A 132 6.93 -17.21 6.03
C LYS A 132 5.70 -18.10 6.03
N ALA A 133 4.52 -17.51 6.06
CA ALA A 133 3.25 -18.23 6.15
C ALA A 133 2.79 -18.80 4.80
N ASN A 134 3.19 -18.14 3.69
CA ASN A 134 2.70 -18.48 2.35
C ASN A 134 3.58 -19.55 1.68
N LYS A 135 2.98 -20.71 1.36
CA LYS A 135 3.65 -21.85 0.70
C LYS A 135 3.36 -21.93 -0.79
N ASP A 136 2.23 -21.39 -1.22
CA ASP A 136 1.67 -21.58 -2.57
C ASP A 136 1.91 -20.39 -3.50
N GLY A 137 2.63 -19.38 -3.02
CA GLY A 137 2.89 -18.14 -3.75
C GLY A 137 1.95 -17.03 -3.34
N GLY A 138 2.09 -15.86 -3.97
CA GLY A 138 1.27 -14.69 -3.66
C GLY A 138 1.79 -13.41 -4.29
N VAL A 139 1.20 -12.29 -3.89
CA VAL A 139 1.58 -10.97 -4.39
C VAL A 139 1.70 -9.98 -3.24
N ILE A 140 2.76 -9.21 -3.24
CA ILE A 140 2.97 -8.08 -2.32
C ILE A 140 3.02 -6.80 -3.15
N VAL A 141 2.24 -5.80 -2.75
CA VAL A 141 2.34 -4.43 -3.27
C VAL A 141 2.68 -3.48 -2.14
N ASN A 142 3.83 -2.84 -2.25
CA ASN A 142 4.30 -1.82 -1.33
C ASN A 142 3.84 -0.44 -1.82
N ILE A 143 3.11 0.31 -1.00
CA ILE A 143 2.69 1.67 -1.34
C ILE A 143 3.84 2.63 -1.02
N SER A 144 4.61 2.94 -2.05
CA SER A 144 5.69 3.91 -2.01
C SER A 144 5.16 5.35 -2.17
N SER A 145 5.85 6.18 -2.91
CA SER A 145 5.46 7.56 -3.26
C SER A 145 6.35 8.04 -4.41
N ILE A 146 5.87 9.02 -5.17
CA ILE A 146 6.72 9.78 -6.10
C ILE A 146 7.90 10.44 -5.38
N LEU A 147 7.75 10.79 -4.10
CA LEU A 147 8.82 11.37 -3.27
C LEU A 147 9.97 10.39 -3.00
N GLY A 148 9.73 9.09 -3.14
CA GLY A 148 10.78 8.07 -3.15
C GLY A 148 11.51 7.95 -4.49
N ILE A 149 11.00 8.58 -5.55
CA ILE A 149 11.58 8.56 -6.90
C ILE A 149 12.29 9.88 -7.20
N LYS A 150 11.60 11.01 -6.98
CA LYS A 150 12.07 12.35 -7.33
C LYS A 150 11.68 13.35 -6.25
N PRO A 151 12.59 14.18 -5.74
CA PRO A 151 12.25 15.21 -4.77
C PRO A 151 11.33 16.27 -5.38
N GLN A 152 10.37 16.76 -4.58
CA GLN A 152 9.40 17.78 -4.97
C GLN A 152 9.58 19.11 -4.21
N GLY A 153 10.74 19.31 -3.57
CA GLY A 153 11.03 20.53 -2.80
C GLY A 153 10.28 20.64 -1.46
N LEU A 154 9.61 19.58 -1.04
CA LEU A 154 8.92 19.52 0.25
C LEU A 154 9.88 19.10 1.37
N PRO A 155 9.75 19.65 2.61
CA PRO A 155 10.61 19.31 3.73
C PRO A 155 10.20 17.96 4.35
N GLN A 156 10.48 16.86 3.65
CA GLN A 156 10.02 15.51 4.00
C GLN A 156 11.16 14.47 3.92
N ALA A 157 12.32 14.77 4.54
CA ALA A 157 13.52 13.93 4.45
C ALA A 157 13.26 12.49 4.92
N ALA A 158 12.69 12.29 6.10
CA ALA A 158 12.37 10.96 6.62
C ALA A 158 11.38 10.21 5.72
N TYR A 159 10.31 10.88 5.29
CA TYR A 159 9.30 10.28 4.42
C TYR A 159 9.89 9.87 3.07
N ALA A 160 10.58 10.78 2.38
CA ALA A 160 11.20 10.49 1.09
C ALA A 160 12.22 9.35 1.20
N SER A 161 13.07 9.36 2.24
CA SER A 161 14.03 8.28 2.52
C SER A 161 13.34 6.95 2.74
N SER A 162 12.25 6.91 3.54
CA SER A 162 11.49 5.69 3.79
C SER A 162 10.87 5.12 2.51
N LYS A 163 10.33 5.98 1.65
CA LYS A 163 9.68 5.58 0.39
C LYS A 163 10.70 5.17 -0.68
N ALA A 164 11.87 5.79 -0.72
CA ALA A 164 12.99 5.36 -1.56
C ALA A 164 13.55 4.00 -1.08
N GLY A 165 13.71 3.82 0.23
CA GLY A 165 14.09 2.53 0.83
C GLY A 165 13.11 1.42 0.49
N LEU A 166 11.81 1.71 0.47
CA LEU A 166 10.76 0.76 0.13
C LEU A 166 10.83 0.31 -1.35
N ILE A 167 11.27 1.19 -2.26
CA ILE A 167 11.55 0.84 -3.66
C ILE A 167 12.73 -0.14 -3.74
N GLY A 168 13.82 0.12 -2.99
CA GLY A 168 14.96 -0.78 -2.90
C GLY A 168 14.57 -2.14 -2.33
N LEU A 169 13.83 -2.16 -1.22
CA LEU A 169 13.29 -3.36 -0.60
C LEU A 169 12.42 -4.17 -1.56
N THR A 170 11.57 -3.52 -2.35
CA THR A 170 10.71 -4.17 -3.35
C THR A 170 11.53 -4.97 -4.36
N ARG A 171 12.60 -4.39 -4.89
CA ARG A 171 13.48 -5.03 -5.87
C ARG A 171 14.20 -6.24 -5.28
N ASP A 172 14.73 -6.10 -4.07
CA ASP A 172 15.47 -7.17 -3.40
C ASP A 172 14.56 -8.35 -3.06
N LEU A 173 13.39 -8.09 -2.45
CA LEU A 173 12.42 -9.14 -2.13
C LEU A 173 11.87 -9.84 -3.38
N ALA A 174 11.63 -9.11 -4.46
CA ALA A 174 11.24 -9.70 -5.74
C ALA A 174 12.30 -10.67 -6.27
N ALA A 175 13.57 -10.27 -6.23
CA ALA A 175 14.69 -11.11 -6.67
C ALA A 175 14.82 -12.39 -5.82
N GLN A 176 14.62 -12.28 -4.50
CA GLN A 176 14.71 -13.41 -3.58
C GLN A 176 13.55 -14.40 -3.70
N TRP A 177 12.31 -13.90 -3.91
CA TRP A 177 11.11 -14.68 -3.66
C TRP A 177 10.34 -15.09 -4.91
N THR A 178 10.46 -14.35 -6.04
CA THR A 178 9.64 -14.66 -7.22
C THR A 178 9.86 -16.09 -7.73
N GLY A 179 11.10 -16.52 -7.92
CA GLY A 179 11.39 -17.86 -8.36
C GLY A 179 11.24 -18.94 -7.29
N ARG A 180 11.67 -18.64 -6.05
CA ARG A 180 11.76 -19.64 -4.97
C ARG A 180 10.44 -19.86 -4.23
N LYS A 181 9.66 -18.77 -4.05
CA LYS A 181 8.42 -18.78 -3.28
C LYS A 181 7.18 -18.50 -4.12
N LYS A 182 7.36 -18.21 -5.41
CA LYS A 182 6.28 -17.76 -6.32
C LYS A 182 5.56 -16.50 -5.79
N ILE A 183 6.28 -15.64 -5.07
CA ILE A 183 5.75 -14.39 -4.56
C ILE A 183 6.27 -13.25 -5.42
N ARG A 184 5.38 -12.55 -6.12
CA ARG A 184 5.70 -11.31 -6.82
C ARG A 184 5.69 -10.15 -5.83
N VAL A 185 6.63 -9.23 -5.98
CA VAL A 185 6.72 -8.03 -5.14
C VAL A 185 6.88 -6.82 -6.04
N ASN A 186 5.95 -5.86 -5.95
CA ASN A 186 5.99 -4.62 -6.73
C ASN A 186 5.72 -3.41 -5.81
N ALA A 187 6.07 -2.24 -6.26
CA ALA A 187 5.75 -0.97 -5.61
C ALA A 187 4.78 -0.16 -6.46
N LEU A 188 3.81 0.49 -5.80
CA LEU A 188 2.95 1.51 -6.37
C LEU A 188 3.39 2.85 -5.79
N ALA A 189 3.67 3.83 -6.62
CA ALA A 189 4.17 5.13 -6.21
C ALA A 189 3.14 6.23 -6.55
N PRO A 190 2.23 6.54 -5.61
CA PRO A 190 1.23 7.59 -5.80
C PRO A 190 1.87 8.97 -5.92
N GLY A 191 1.27 9.81 -6.77
CA GLY A 191 1.41 11.25 -6.74
C GLY A 191 0.54 11.87 -5.64
N PHE A 192 -0.11 12.98 -5.95
CA PHE A 192 -1.01 13.67 -5.02
C PHE A 192 -2.45 13.19 -5.21
N PHE A 193 -3.01 12.62 -4.15
CA PHE A 193 -4.38 12.13 -4.05
C PHE A 193 -5.06 12.72 -2.82
N PRO A 194 -6.39 12.94 -2.83
CA PRO A 194 -7.14 13.29 -1.63
C PRO A 194 -6.98 12.22 -0.55
N SER A 195 -6.64 12.64 0.67
CA SER A 195 -6.45 11.77 1.83
C SER A 195 -6.48 12.60 3.11
N GLU A 196 -6.64 11.98 4.29
CA GLU A 196 -6.52 12.71 5.57
C GLU A 196 -5.21 13.53 5.64
N MET A 197 -4.12 13.02 5.06
CA MET A 197 -2.83 13.71 5.02
C MET A 197 -2.85 14.94 4.09
N SER A 198 -3.64 14.94 3.01
CA SER A 198 -3.78 16.07 2.09
C SER A 198 -4.84 17.09 2.54
N ASP A 199 -5.83 16.66 3.33
CA ASP A 199 -6.90 17.54 3.84
C ASP A 199 -6.38 18.57 4.84
N GLU A 200 -5.22 18.29 5.46
CA GLU A 200 -4.51 19.22 6.34
C GLU A 200 -3.69 20.29 5.59
N LEU A 201 -3.55 20.15 4.25
CA LEU A 201 -2.78 21.10 3.45
C LEU A 201 -3.58 22.40 3.20
N PRO A 202 -2.91 23.56 3.22
CA PRO A 202 -3.53 24.82 2.80
C PRO A 202 -4.06 24.74 1.36
N LYS A 203 -5.19 25.42 1.08
CA LYS A 203 -5.83 25.39 -0.24
C LYS A 203 -4.93 25.88 -1.37
N ASP A 204 -4.13 26.90 -1.11
CA ASP A 204 -3.14 27.43 -2.04
C ASP A 204 -2.04 26.40 -2.37
N MET A 205 -1.63 25.60 -1.41
CA MET A 205 -0.71 24.48 -1.65
C MET A 205 -1.36 23.39 -2.51
N VAL A 206 -2.62 23.06 -2.27
CA VAL A 206 -3.35 22.08 -3.11
C VAL A 206 -3.44 22.57 -4.56
N GLU A 207 -3.76 23.86 -4.78
CA GLU A 207 -3.79 24.44 -6.14
C GLU A 207 -2.39 24.44 -6.79
N MET A 208 -1.34 24.73 -6.02
CA MET A 208 0.02 24.64 -6.49
C MET A 208 0.38 23.20 -6.92
N LEU A 209 -0.01 22.18 -6.12
CA LEU A 209 0.24 20.79 -6.45
C LEU A 209 -0.46 20.34 -7.74
N LYS A 210 -1.68 20.84 -7.98
CA LYS A 210 -2.39 20.63 -9.26
C LYS A 210 -1.64 21.24 -10.44
N MET A 211 -1.06 22.42 -10.26
CA MET A 211 -0.30 23.10 -11.33
C MET A 211 1.00 22.37 -11.69
N PHE A 212 1.62 21.68 -10.75
CA PHE A 212 2.83 20.90 -11.02
C PHE A 212 2.57 19.58 -11.74
N ALA A 213 1.38 19.00 -11.58
CA ALA A 213 1.03 17.79 -12.31
C ALA A 213 0.69 18.13 -13.76
N PRO A 214 1.35 17.54 -14.77
CA PRO A 214 0.99 17.72 -16.17
C PRO A 214 -0.48 17.42 -16.47
N ALA A 215 -1.11 16.53 -15.71
CA ALA A 215 -2.55 16.25 -15.79
C ALA A 215 -3.44 17.42 -15.31
N GLY A 216 -2.89 18.43 -14.65
CA GLY A 216 -3.60 19.63 -14.17
C GLY A 216 -4.59 19.40 -13.03
N ARG A 217 -4.53 18.25 -12.35
CA ARG A 217 -5.44 17.86 -11.27
C ARG A 217 -4.78 16.90 -10.28
N LEU A 218 -5.42 16.71 -9.15
CA LEU A 218 -5.12 15.57 -8.26
C LEU A 218 -5.67 14.27 -8.88
N GLY A 219 -5.08 13.15 -8.51
CA GLY A 219 -5.61 11.83 -8.87
C GLY A 219 -6.85 11.49 -8.03
N GLU A 220 -7.71 10.64 -8.56
CA GLU A 220 -8.83 10.05 -7.81
C GLU A 220 -8.38 8.72 -7.20
N PRO A 221 -8.75 8.39 -5.94
CA PRO A 221 -8.36 7.14 -5.30
C PRO A 221 -8.68 5.89 -6.12
N GLU A 222 -9.74 5.92 -6.91
CA GLU A 222 -10.16 4.86 -7.82
C GLU A 222 -9.17 4.64 -8.97
N GLU A 223 -8.53 5.69 -9.48
CA GLU A 223 -7.51 5.57 -10.53
C GLU A 223 -6.26 4.84 -10.01
N LEU A 224 -5.89 5.13 -8.77
CA LEU A 224 -4.79 4.43 -8.10
C LEU A 224 -5.15 2.98 -7.78
N ALA A 225 -6.37 2.76 -7.29
CA ALA A 225 -6.88 1.43 -6.96
C ALA A 225 -6.98 0.52 -8.20
N ALA A 226 -7.35 1.04 -9.37
CA ALA A 226 -7.36 0.29 -10.62
C ALA A 226 -5.94 -0.23 -10.97
N THR A 227 -4.90 0.57 -10.76
CA THR A 227 -3.52 0.14 -10.94
C THR A 227 -3.11 -0.91 -9.91
N LEU A 228 -3.58 -0.79 -8.66
CA LEU A 228 -3.38 -1.82 -7.65
C LEU A 228 -4.00 -3.14 -8.09
N ILE A 229 -5.25 -3.15 -8.58
CA ILE A 229 -5.92 -4.38 -9.06
C ILE A 229 -5.10 -5.04 -10.17
N TRP A 230 -4.58 -4.26 -11.13
CA TRP A 230 -3.67 -4.82 -12.14
C TRP A 230 -2.45 -5.49 -11.49
N LEU A 231 -1.76 -4.82 -10.55
CA LEU A 231 -0.54 -5.35 -9.92
C LEU A 231 -0.77 -6.62 -9.11
N VAL A 232 -1.94 -6.77 -8.47
CA VAL A 232 -2.22 -7.93 -7.62
C VAL A 232 -2.88 -9.08 -8.36
N SER A 233 -3.38 -8.86 -9.57
CA SER A 233 -4.10 -9.86 -10.37
C SER A 233 -3.17 -10.67 -11.30
N ASP A 234 -3.74 -11.68 -11.96
CA ASP A 234 -3.05 -12.48 -12.96
C ASP A 234 -2.76 -11.70 -14.26
N ALA A 235 -3.37 -10.51 -14.45
CA ALA A 235 -3.07 -9.61 -15.57
C ALA A 235 -1.62 -9.10 -15.53
N SER A 236 -0.97 -9.12 -14.38
CA SER A 236 0.43 -8.77 -14.18
C SER A 236 1.32 -9.95 -13.76
N SER A 237 0.92 -11.20 -14.09
CA SER A 237 1.62 -12.41 -13.64
C SER A 237 3.11 -12.47 -14.03
N TYR A 238 3.54 -11.74 -15.04
CA TYR A 238 4.95 -11.64 -15.47
C TYR A 238 5.62 -10.33 -15.04
N VAL A 239 5.02 -9.61 -14.06
CA VAL A 239 5.51 -8.32 -13.57
C VAL A 239 5.93 -8.46 -12.11
N THR A 240 7.21 -8.24 -11.82
CA THR A 240 7.78 -8.27 -10.46
C THR A 240 9.00 -7.36 -10.36
N GLY A 241 9.25 -6.78 -9.19
CA GLY A 241 10.41 -5.93 -8.92
C GLY A 241 10.32 -4.51 -9.47
N ILE A 242 9.16 -4.11 -10.00
CA ILE A 242 8.97 -2.77 -10.58
C ILE A 242 8.38 -1.78 -9.58
N THR A 243 8.54 -0.51 -9.90
CA THR A 243 7.82 0.60 -9.28
C THR A 243 6.97 1.29 -10.33
N VAL A 244 5.66 1.40 -10.09
CA VAL A 244 4.70 2.03 -11.00
C VAL A 244 4.29 3.38 -10.43
N PRO A 245 4.70 4.51 -11.02
CA PRO A 245 4.16 5.82 -10.67
C PRO A 245 2.72 5.95 -11.18
N VAL A 246 1.83 6.50 -10.33
CA VAL A 246 0.48 6.94 -10.70
C VAL A 246 0.35 8.36 -10.18
N ASP A 247 0.68 9.36 -11.01
CA ASP A 247 1.03 10.68 -10.52
C ASP A 247 0.65 11.84 -11.43
N GLY A 248 -0.09 11.58 -12.50
CA GLY A 248 -0.43 12.60 -13.48
C GLY A 248 0.76 13.20 -14.22
N GLY A 249 1.91 12.48 -14.26
CA GLY A 249 3.11 12.87 -14.99
C GLY A 249 4.16 13.63 -14.17
N LEU A 250 4.04 13.71 -12.84
CA LEU A 250 4.96 14.47 -11.97
C LEU A 250 6.41 13.98 -12.01
N VAL A 251 6.64 12.67 -12.18
CA VAL A 251 7.99 12.08 -12.20
C VAL A 251 8.42 11.61 -13.58
N MET A 252 7.88 12.21 -14.63
CA MET A 252 8.37 11.94 -16.00
C MET A 252 9.89 12.10 -16.05
N PRO A 253 10.59 11.21 -16.80
CA PRO A 253 12.04 11.31 -16.98
C PRO A 253 12.49 12.59 -17.65
#